data_9e354c11d3719dedeb6b23ed339ff1e2
#
_entry.id   9e354c11d3719dedeb6b23ed339ff1e2
#
_cell.length_a   1.000
_cell.length_b   1.000
_cell.length_c   1.000
_cell.angle_alpha   90.00
_cell.angle_beta   90.00
_cell.angle_gamma   90.00
#
_symmetry.space_group_name_H-M   'P 1'
#
loop_
_entity.id
_entity.type
_entity.pdbx_description
1 polymer ?
#
loop_
_entity_poly.entity_id
_entity_poly.type
_entity_poly.pdbx_seq_one_letter_code
_entity_poly.pdbx_strand_id
1 'polypeptide(L)'
;MIRAGIIGGAGYTAGELIRLLTNHPQTEIVFVHSTSNAGNRLADVHGGLEGDTDMRFCDSYDLAAADVVFLCSAHGQSKVWMAENAVPAGVKIIDLAQDFRDESEGFVY
;
A
#
# COMPACT_ATOMS: atom_id res chain seq x y z
N MET A 1 16.26 1.13 7.56
CA MET A 1 15.42 0.77 6.39
C MET A 1 13.98 1.21 6.63
N ILE A 2 13.36 1.78 5.62
CA ILE A 2 11.97 2.25 5.72
C ILE A 2 11.04 1.08 5.46
N ARG A 3 10.10 0.84 6.37
CA ARG A 3 9.13 -0.25 6.24
C ARG A 3 7.84 0.31 5.64
N ALA A 4 7.43 -0.22 4.51
CA ALA A 4 6.29 0.28 3.75
C ALA A 4 5.16 -0.75 3.71
N GLY A 5 3.93 -0.29 3.97
CA GLY A 5 2.72 -1.07 3.78
C GLY A 5 1.91 -0.50 2.64
N ILE A 6 1.15 -1.33 1.95
CA ILE A 6 0.35 -0.92 0.80
C ILE A 6 -1.08 -1.41 0.99
N ILE A 7 -2.03 -0.51 0.89
CA ILE A 7 -3.46 -0.80 0.96
C ILE A 7 -4.05 -0.62 -0.44
N GLY A 8 -4.85 -1.59 -0.89
CA GLY A 8 -5.40 -1.57 -2.25
C GLY A 8 -4.38 -2.03 -3.27
N GLY A 9 -3.66 -3.09 -2.95
CA GLY A 9 -2.45 -3.49 -3.67
C GLY A 9 -2.65 -4.09 -5.05
N ALA A 10 -3.89 -4.35 -5.49
CA ALA A 10 -4.12 -5.01 -6.77
C ALA A 10 -4.28 -4.05 -7.96
N GLY A 11 -4.40 -2.76 -7.71
CA GLY A 11 -4.60 -1.78 -8.77
C GLY A 11 -3.31 -1.43 -9.51
N TYR A 12 -3.46 -0.71 -10.63
CA TYR A 12 -2.34 -0.34 -11.49
C TYR A 12 -1.32 0.54 -10.76
N THR A 13 -1.80 1.54 -10.01
CA THR A 13 -0.91 2.43 -9.27
C THR A 13 -0.09 1.66 -8.24
N ALA A 14 -0.72 0.70 -7.56
CA ALA A 14 -0.02 -0.13 -6.59
C ALA A 14 1.04 -0.99 -7.26
N GLY A 15 0.76 -1.53 -8.44
CA GLY A 15 1.74 -2.33 -9.19
C GLY A 15 3.00 -1.55 -9.51
N GLU A 16 2.84 -0.31 -9.96
CA GLU A 16 3.96 0.56 -10.25
C GLU A 16 4.75 0.88 -8.97
N LEU A 17 4.03 1.17 -7.87
CA LEU A 17 4.66 1.47 -6.60
C LEU A 17 5.44 0.26 -6.07
N ILE A 18 4.85 -0.93 -6.14
CA ILE A 18 5.52 -2.16 -5.67
C ILE A 18 6.83 -2.35 -6.42
N ARG A 19 6.81 -2.15 -7.74
CA ARG A 19 8.03 -2.29 -8.54
C ARG A 19 9.11 -1.31 -8.11
N LEU A 20 8.74 -0.05 -7.89
CA LEU A 20 9.69 0.98 -7.45
C LEU A 20 10.26 0.64 -6.08
N LEU A 21 9.41 0.25 -5.13
CA LEU A 21 9.85 -0.03 -3.77
C LEU A 21 10.68 -1.31 -3.68
N THR A 22 10.33 -2.33 -4.46
CA THR A 22 11.09 -3.58 -4.48
C THR A 22 12.53 -3.35 -4.90
N ASN A 23 12.76 -2.40 -5.78
CA ASN A 23 14.09 -2.07 -6.28
C ASN A 23 14.76 -0.95 -5.51
N HIS A 24 14.14 -0.43 -4.47
CA HIS A 24 14.70 0.64 -3.65
C HIS A 24 15.52 0.04 -2.52
N PRO A 25 16.84 0.33 -2.43
CA PRO A 25 17.73 -0.37 -1.50
C PRO A 25 17.47 -0.07 -0.03
N GLN A 26 16.73 0.99 0.30
CA GLN A 26 16.48 1.38 1.68
C GLN A 26 15.02 1.20 2.09
N THR A 27 14.25 0.47 1.31
CA THR A 27 12.83 0.24 1.58
C THR A 27 12.53 -1.24 1.61
N GLU A 28 11.75 -1.65 2.62
CA GLU A 28 11.24 -3.00 2.73
C GLU A 28 9.72 -2.94 2.72
N ILE A 29 9.08 -3.71 1.82
CA ILE A 29 7.64 -3.83 1.80
C ILE A 29 7.26 -4.87 2.85
N VAL A 30 6.50 -4.45 3.88
CA VAL A 30 6.14 -5.33 4.99
C VAL A 30 4.76 -5.97 4.81
N PHE A 31 3.86 -5.34 4.06
CA PHE A 31 2.60 -5.97 3.66
C PHE A 31 2.03 -5.30 2.41
N VAL A 32 1.23 -6.07 1.67
CA VAL A 32 0.44 -5.56 0.54
C VAL A 32 -0.96 -6.13 0.71
N HIS A 33 -1.93 -5.29 1.04
CA HIS A 33 -3.29 -5.71 1.35
C HIS A 33 -4.18 -5.66 0.13
N SER A 34 -4.95 -6.74 -0.07
CA SER A 34 -6.03 -6.80 -1.05
C SER A 34 -7.00 -7.90 -0.63
N THR A 35 -8.25 -7.54 -0.35
CA THR A 35 -9.24 -8.54 0.06
C THR A 35 -9.58 -9.52 -1.05
N SER A 36 -9.67 -9.03 -2.29
CA SER A 36 -10.06 -9.88 -3.42
C SER A 36 -8.94 -10.79 -3.91
N ASN A 37 -7.69 -10.46 -3.60
CA ASN A 37 -6.53 -11.21 -4.08
C ASN A 37 -5.71 -11.83 -2.94
N ALA A 38 -6.24 -11.83 -1.72
CA ALA A 38 -5.53 -12.37 -0.57
C ALA A 38 -5.08 -13.81 -0.83
N GLY A 39 -3.81 -14.09 -0.54
CA GLY A 39 -3.22 -15.40 -0.79
C GLY A 39 -2.56 -15.56 -2.15
N ASN A 40 -2.88 -14.70 -3.12
CA ASN A 40 -2.24 -14.73 -4.44
C ASN A 40 -0.88 -14.04 -4.37
N ARG A 41 0.05 -14.47 -5.21
CA ARG A 41 1.34 -13.79 -5.28
C ARG A 41 1.19 -12.45 -5.98
N LEU A 42 2.04 -11.49 -5.61
CA LEU A 42 2.02 -10.19 -6.26
C LEU A 42 2.28 -10.34 -7.77
N ALA A 43 3.18 -11.24 -8.15
CA ALA A 43 3.53 -11.46 -9.55
C ALA A 43 2.37 -12.04 -10.36
N ASP A 44 1.39 -12.69 -9.72
CA ASP A 44 0.23 -13.22 -10.42
C ASP A 44 -0.74 -12.13 -10.87
N VAL A 45 -0.71 -10.99 -10.20
CA VAL A 45 -1.59 -9.85 -10.50
C VAL A 45 -0.84 -8.76 -11.25
N HIS A 46 0.41 -8.52 -10.86
CA HIS A 46 1.25 -7.48 -11.45
C HIS A 46 2.36 -8.11 -12.27
N GLY A 47 2.19 -8.14 -13.59
CA GLY A 47 3.21 -8.64 -14.48
C GLY A 47 4.50 -7.85 -14.35
N GLY A 48 5.63 -8.50 -14.55
CA GLY A 48 6.95 -7.87 -14.44
C GLY A 48 7.59 -8.01 -13.07
N LEU A 49 6.90 -8.61 -12.11
CA LEU A 49 7.46 -8.86 -10.77
C LEU A 49 8.00 -10.28 -10.62
N GLU A 50 7.89 -11.10 -11.64
CA GLU A 50 8.39 -12.47 -11.59
C GLU A 50 9.89 -12.46 -11.31
N GLY A 51 10.29 -13.15 -10.26
CA GLY A 51 11.70 -13.18 -9.85
C GLY A 51 12.13 -12.03 -8.95
N ASP A 52 11.32 -10.96 -8.85
CA ASP A 52 11.65 -9.82 -7.99
C ASP A 52 11.13 -9.99 -6.56
N THR A 53 10.02 -10.68 -6.40
CA THR A 53 9.42 -10.90 -5.08
C THR A 53 8.57 -12.16 -5.08
N ASP A 54 8.59 -12.88 -3.95
CA ASP A 54 7.69 -14.00 -3.69
C ASP A 54 6.52 -13.61 -2.78
N MET A 55 6.38 -12.33 -2.49
CA MET A 55 5.40 -11.83 -1.56
C MET A 55 3.98 -12.07 -2.06
N ARG A 56 3.06 -12.28 -1.13
CA ARG A 56 1.65 -12.52 -1.42
C ARG A 56 0.80 -11.39 -0.84
N PHE A 57 -0.36 -11.17 -1.46
CA PHE A 57 -1.35 -10.28 -0.89
C PHE A 57 -1.88 -10.85 0.42
N CYS A 58 -2.19 -9.97 1.37
CA CYS A 58 -2.76 -10.36 2.66
C CYS A 58 -4.16 -9.78 2.81
N ASP A 59 -4.97 -10.40 3.66
CA ASP A 59 -6.30 -9.91 4.00
C ASP A 59 -6.32 -9.23 5.36
N SER A 60 -5.21 -9.24 6.08
CA SER A 60 -5.06 -8.55 7.35
C SER A 60 -3.65 -7.98 7.44
N TYR A 61 -3.47 -6.96 8.26
CA TYR A 61 -2.18 -6.28 8.39
C TYR A 61 -2.08 -5.61 9.75
N ASP A 62 -0.84 -5.32 10.15
CA ASP A 62 -0.54 -4.57 11.36
C ASP A 62 0.07 -3.24 10.97
N LEU A 63 -0.66 -2.15 11.16
CA LEU A 63 -0.18 -0.81 10.81
C LEU A 63 1.08 -0.44 11.56
N ALA A 64 1.24 -0.92 12.80
CA ALA A 64 2.41 -0.62 13.59
C ALA A 64 3.69 -1.26 13.03
N ALA A 65 3.56 -2.24 12.13
CA ALA A 65 4.71 -2.86 11.49
C ALA A 65 5.33 -1.98 10.40
N ALA A 66 4.65 -0.92 9.98
CA ALA A 66 5.09 -0.06 8.90
C ALA A 66 5.50 1.32 9.41
N ASP A 67 6.42 1.96 8.71
CA ASP A 67 6.78 3.36 8.95
C ASP A 67 5.93 4.29 8.08
N VAL A 68 5.53 3.80 6.92
CA VAL A 68 4.68 4.53 5.98
C VAL A 68 3.69 3.55 5.36
N VAL A 69 2.47 4.01 5.13
CA VAL A 69 1.42 3.23 4.48
C VAL A 69 0.92 4.02 3.27
N PHE A 70 0.94 3.37 2.11
CA PHE A 70 0.46 3.95 0.87
C PHE A 70 -0.97 3.49 0.60
N LEU A 71 -1.88 4.43 0.38
CA LEU A 71 -3.26 4.13 0.04
C LEU A 71 -3.41 4.20 -1.47
N CYS A 72 -3.58 3.04 -2.09
CA CYS A 72 -3.71 2.88 -3.54
C CYS A 72 -5.12 2.42 -3.92
N SER A 73 -6.07 2.58 -3.02
CA SER A 73 -7.44 2.11 -3.22
C SER A 73 -8.16 2.92 -4.31
N ALA A 74 -9.30 2.40 -4.77
CA ALA A 74 -10.12 3.10 -5.73
C ALA A 74 -10.67 4.40 -5.14
N HIS A 75 -11.10 5.30 -6.02
CA HIS A 75 -11.69 6.57 -5.63
C HIS A 75 -12.81 6.35 -4.60
N GLY A 76 -12.79 7.10 -3.53
CA GLY A 76 -13.74 6.99 -2.43
C GLY A 76 -13.33 6.03 -1.33
N GLN A 77 -12.42 5.11 -1.60
CA GLN A 77 -12.04 4.09 -0.63
C GLN A 77 -11.09 4.62 0.45
N SER A 78 -10.26 5.60 0.11
CA SER A 78 -9.31 6.15 1.09
C SER A 78 -10.00 6.80 2.27
N LYS A 79 -11.09 7.52 2.02
CA LYS A 79 -11.85 8.16 3.10
C LYS A 79 -12.51 7.12 3.99
N VAL A 80 -13.05 6.05 3.40
CA VAL A 80 -13.63 4.96 4.16
C VAL A 80 -12.57 4.29 5.03
N TRP A 81 -11.40 4.01 4.44
CA TRP A 81 -10.31 3.38 5.15
C TRP A 81 -9.85 4.22 6.34
N MET A 82 -9.68 5.52 6.15
CA MET A 82 -9.25 6.42 7.23
C MET A 82 -10.29 6.48 8.35
N ALA A 83 -11.57 6.39 8.02
CA ALA A 83 -12.62 6.40 9.02
C ALA A 83 -12.67 5.11 9.84
N GLU A 84 -12.23 4.00 9.25
CA GLU A 84 -12.33 2.68 9.89
C GLU A 84 -11.04 2.24 10.59
N ASN A 85 -9.94 2.93 10.36
CA ASN A 85 -8.63 2.50 10.87
C ASN A 85 -8.00 3.57 11.73
N ALA A 86 -7.58 3.19 12.93
CA ALA A 86 -6.81 4.05 13.80
C ALA A 86 -5.33 3.91 13.44
N VAL A 87 -4.72 5.00 12.98
CA VAL A 87 -3.32 4.98 12.55
C VAL A 87 -2.42 5.24 13.77
N PRO A 88 -1.48 4.33 14.08
CA PRO A 88 -0.57 4.54 15.21
C PRO A 88 0.28 5.80 15.03
N ALA A 89 0.67 6.40 16.14
CA ALA A 89 1.58 7.54 16.12
C ALA A 89 2.90 7.11 15.46
N GLY A 90 3.44 7.95 14.61
CA GLY A 90 4.70 7.67 13.92
C GLY A 90 4.55 6.97 12.58
N VAL A 91 3.36 6.46 12.26
CA VAL A 91 3.09 5.88 10.94
C VAL A 91 2.55 6.98 10.03
N LYS A 92 3.22 7.18 8.90
CA LYS A 92 2.81 8.19 7.92
C LYS A 92 1.90 7.57 6.87
N ILE A 93 0.91 8.32 6.43
CA ILE A 93 -0.01 7.89 5.38
C ILE A 93 0.23 8.73 4.14
N ILE A 94 0.44 8.07 3.02
CA ILE A 94 0.56 8.71 1.71
C ILE A 94 -0.58 8.21 0.84
N ASP A 95 -1.43 9.13 0.40
CA ASP A 95 -2.61 8.78 -0.38
C ASP A 95 -2.33 9.01 -1.86
N LEU A 96 -2.37 7.93 -2.63
CA LEU A 96 -2.21 7.97 -4.09
C LEU A 96 -3.56 7.93 -4.81
N ALA A 97 -4.66 7.77 -4.06
CA ALA A 97 -6.00 7.90 -4.60
C ALA A 97 -6.35 9.39 -4.75
N GLN A 98 -7.49 9.68 -5.36
CA GLN A 98 -7.86 11.07 -5.63
C GLN A 98 -8.61 11.75 -4.50
N ASP A 99 -8.97 11.02 -3.44
CA ASP A 99 -9.85 11.51 -2.39
C ASP A 99 -9.29 12.69 -1.62
N PHE A 100 -7.96 12.80 -1.52
CA PHE A 100 -7.30 13.83 -0.72
C PHE A 100 -6.35 14.68 -1.54
N ARG A 101 -6.56 14.78 -2.85
CA ARG A 101 -5.64 15.49 -3.73
C ARG A 101 -5.58 16.99 -3.48
N ASP A 102 -6.63 17.57 -2.94
CA ASP A 102 -6.69 19.00 -2.65
C ASP A 102 -6.04 19.36 -1.31
N GLU A 103 -5.53 18.38 -0.59
CA GLU A 103 -4.91 18.54 0.71
C GLU A 103 -5.82 19.14 1.78
N SER A 104 -7.13 19.23 1.50
CA SER A 104 -8.08 19.83 2.44
C SER A 104 -8.20 19.04 3.74
N GLU A 105 -7.79 17.80 3.74
CA GLU A 105 -7.81 16.94 4.92
C GLU A 105 -6.46 16.88 5.63
N GLY A 106 -5.47 17.68 5.19
CA GLY A 106 -4.16 17.70 5.81
C GLY A 106 -3.24 16.57 5.41
N PHE A 107 -3.55 15.85 4.34
CA PHE A 107 -2.73 14.74 3.87
C PHE A 107 -1.67 15.20 2.90
N VAL A 108 -0.58 14.44 2.82
CA VAL A 108 0.53 14.66 1.88
C VAL A 108 0.52 13.56 0.84
N TYR A 109 0.69 13.94 -0.42
CA TYR A 109 0.85 12.97 -1.50
C TYR A 109 1.82 13.47 -2.57
#